data_69b403b28b4eecf8d78d8c0144527a87
#
_entry.id   69b403b28b4eecf8d78d8c0144527a87
#
_cell.length_a   1.000
_cell.length_b   1.000
_cell.length_c   1.000
_cell.angle_alpha   90.00
_cell.angle_beta   90.00
_cell.angle_gamma   90.00
#
_symmetry.space_group_name_H-M   'P 1'
#
loop_
_entity.id
_entity.type
_entity.pdbx_description
1 polymer ?
#
loop_
_entity_poly.entity_id
_entity_poly.type
_entity_poly.pdbx_seq_one_letter_code
_entity_poly.pdbx_strand_id
1 'polypeptide(L)'
;MFALKKKRRKNMVENFKTFDDYKVYKYELAGRPLVVETGKIAGLANGAALVKYGETTVLATATASAAPREGIDFLPLSVDYDEKMYAVGKIPGGFLKREGKPTEKAILAGRVIDRPVRPLFPKDLRNDVSLLLTIMSVDPDCSPEITAMIGASIALSISDIPWNGPIGGVFMGLVDAQFGKDLGLLRQTYVLSAIRVSDLSRGGRQDSSR
;
A
#
# COMPACT_ATOMS: atom_id res chain seq x y z
N MET A 1 28.05 -31.62 15.96
CA MET A 1 28.24 -30.17 15.93
C MET A 1 27.91 -29.66 14.51
N PHE A 2 26.62 -29.42 14.23
CA PHE A 2 26.15 -28.99 12.91
C PHE A 2 26.10 -27.47 12.85
N ALA A 3 27.02 -26.89 12.09
CA ALA A 3 27.03 -25.43 11.84
C ALA A 3 25.94 -25.08 10.83
N LEU A 4 24.84 -24.48 11.28
CA LEU A 4 23.83 -23.87 10.44
C LEU A 4 24.45 -22.68 9.69
N LYS A 5 24.80 -22.87 8.42
CA LYS A 5 25.16 -21.79 7.50
C LYS A 5 23.95 -20.86 7.34
N LYS A 6 23.98 -19.74 8.04
CA LYS A 6 23.03 -18.63 7.88
C LYS A 6 23.17 -18.09 6.45
N LYS A 7 22.29 -18.53 5.54
CA LYS A 7 22.21 -18.04 4.17
C LYS A 7 21.80 -16.57 4.24
N ARG A 8 22.77 -15.62 4.16
CA ARG A 8 22.48 -14.20 3.98
C ARG A 8 21.66 -14.08 2.70
N ARG A 9 20.36 -13.74 2.82
CA ARG A 9 19.55 -13.31 1.68
C ARG A 9 20.23 -12.04 1.14
N LYS A 10 20.84 -12.13 -0.02
CA LYS A 10 21.28 -10.96 -0.77
C LYS A 10 20.01 -10.24 -1.22
N ASN A 11 19.73 -9.08 -0.63
CA ASN A 11 18.77 -8.14 -1.22
C ASN A 11 19.31 -7.78 -2.60
N MET A 12 18.66 -8.31 -3.64
CA MET A 12 19.10 -8.09 -5.00
C MET A 12 18.52 -6.74 -5.44
N VAL A 13 19.33 -5.70 -5.39
CA VAL A 13 19.01 -4.41 -5.97
C VAL A 13 19.61 -4.41 -7.37
N GLU A 14 18.77 -4.33 -8.40
CA GLU A 14 19.17 -4.20 -9.79
C GLU A 14 19.13 -2.72 -10.18
N ASN A 15 20.27 -2.15 -10.60
CA ASN A 15 20.35 -0.80 -11.14
C ASN A 15 20.41 -0.88 -12.66
N PHE A 16 19.56 -0.11 -13.32
CA PHE A 16 19.49 -0.04 -14.78
C PHE A 16 20.12 1.25 -15.28
N LYS A 17 21.08 1.15 -16.18
CA LYS A 17 21.84 2.29 -16.71
C LYS A 17 21.01 3.31 -17.49
N THR A 18 19.79 2.98 -17.90
CA THR A 18 18.93 3.85 -18.72
C THR A 18 18.22 4.93 -17.90
N PHE A 19 18.05 4.71 -16.59
CA PHE A 19 17.44 5.66 -15.66
C PHE A 19 18.31 5.68 -14.40
N ASP A 20 18.91 6.79 -14.09
CA ASP A 20 19.88 6.90 -12.99
C ASP A 20 19.29 6.53 -11.62
N ASP A 21 17.99 6.82 -11.43
CA ASP A 21 17.28 6.57 -10.17
C ASP A 21 16.43 5.30 -10.18
N TYR A 22 16.45 4.52 -11.28
CA TYR A 22 15.64 3.31 -11.36
C TYR A 22 16.22 2.20 -10.49
N LYS A 23 15.43 1.77 -9.50
CA LYS A 23 15.77 0.71 -8.54
C LYS A 23 14.64 -0.30 -8.48
N VAL A 24 15.02 -1.58 -8.42
CA VAL A 24 14.09 -2.70 -8.27
C VAL A 24 14.45 -3.47 -7.01
N TYR A 25 13.48 -3.61 -6.12
CA TYR A 25 13.59 -4.38 -4.89
C TYR A 25 12.71 -5.62 -5.00
N LYS A 26 13.29 -6.80 -4.76
CA LYS A 26 12.59 -8.08 -4.85
C LYS A 26 12.58 -8.74 -3.47
N TYR A 27 11.39 -9.04 -2.97
CA TYR A 27 11.15 -9.71 -1.70
C TYR A 27 10.19 -10.86 -1.90
N GLU A 28 10.12 -11.74 -0.91
CA GLU A 28 9.10 -12.76 -0.80
C GLU A 28 8.24 -12.46 0.42
N LEU A 29 6.95 -12.28 0.22
CA LEU A 29 5.97 -12.00 1.26
C LEU A 29 4.92 -13.11 1.25
N ALA A 30 4.79 -13.85 2.37
CA ALA A 30 3.84 -14.94 2.51
C ALA A 30 3.89 -15.98 1.36
N GLY A 31 5.11 -16.34 0.92
CA GLY A 31 5.33 -17.31 -0.16
C GLY A 31 5.08 -16.77 -1.58
N ARG A 32 4.82 -15.47 -1.74
CA ARG A 32 4.59 -14.82 -3.04
C ARG A 32 5.61 -13.71 -3.29
N PRO A 33 5.99 -13.48 -4.56
CA PRO A 33 6.93 -12.43 -4.90
C PRO A 33 6.30 -11.04 -4.70
N LEU A 34 7.00 -10.18 -3.97
CA LEU A 34 6.73 -8.75 -3.85
C LEU A 34 7.86 -8.00 -4.55
N VAL A 35 7.55 -7.30 -5.61
CA VAL A 35 8.51 -6.51 -6.38
C VAL A 35 8.13 -5.03 -6.28
N VAL A 36 9.09 -4.19 -5.95
CA VAL A 36 8.92 -2.74 -5.85
C VAL A 36 9.87 -2.07 -6.82
N GLU A 37 9.34 -1.31 -7.75
CA GLU A 37 10.10 -0.52 -8.73
C GLU A 37 9.93 0.97 -8.42
N THR A 38 11.03 1.72 -8.38
CA THR A 38 11.04 3.17 -8.15
C THR A 38 11.91 3.89 -9.17
N GLY A 39 11.66 5.18 -9.41
CA GLY A 39 12.52 6.03 -10.25
C GLY A 39 12.33 5.89 -11.76
N LYS A 40 11.35 5.10 -12.24
CA LYS A 40 11.09 4.91 -13.68
C LYS A 40 9.80 5.60 -14.14
N ILE A 41 8.77 5.57 -13.32
CA ILE A 41 7.42 6.05 -13.66
C ILE A 41 7.07 7.19 -12.72
N ALA A 42 6.27 8.14 -13.22
CA ALA A 42 5.76 9.29 -12.46
C ALA A 42 6.87 10.17 -11.83
N GLY A 43 7.90 10.51 -12.60
CA GLY A 43 9.05 11.31 -12.15
C GLY A 43 8.71 12.76 -11.72
N LEU A 44 7.48 13.26 -11.96
CA LEU A 44 7.01 14.56 -11.50
C LEU A 44 6.34 14.51 -10.12
N ALA A 45 6.07 13.30 -9.59
CA ALA A 45 5.54 13.13 -8.25
C ALA A 45 6.67 13.26 -7.22
N ASN A 46 6.36 13.74 -6.01
CA ASN A 46 7.33 13.78 -4.91
C ASN A 46 7.81 12.38 -4.52
N GLY A 47 6.94 11.36 -4.65
CA GLY A 47 7.31 9.97 -4.50
C GLY A 47 6.45 9.07 -5.37
N ALA A 48 7.07 8.07 -6.01
CA ALA A 48 6.35 7.11 -6.85
C ALA A 48 6.92 5.71 -6.71
N ALA A 49 6.04 4.73 -6.59
CA ALA A 49 6.42 3.32 -6.52
C ALA A 49 5.44 2.47 -7.34
N LEU A 50 5.97 1.60 -8.18
CA LEU A 50 5.21 0.54 -8.82
C LEU A 50 5.40 -0.73 -8.00
N VAL A 51 4.33 -1.20 -7.38
CA VAL A 51 4.34 -2.38 -6.51
C VAL A 51 3.62 -3.53 -7.19
N LYS A 52 4.30 -4.67 -7.26
CA LYS A 52 3.75 -5.92 -7.79
C LYS A 52 3.75 -6.95 -6.68
N TYR A 53 2.59 -7.50 -6.37
CA TYR A 53 2.42 -8.60 -5.43
C TYR A 53 1.67 -9.74 -6.12
N GLY A 54 2.37 -10.85 -6.38
CA GLY A 54 1.90 -11.83 -7.36
C GLY A 54 1.71 -11.17 -8.72
N GLU A 55 0.53 -11.33 -9.32
CA GLU A 55 0.16 -10.68 -10.59
C GLU A 55 -0.57 -9.32 -10.37
N THR A 56 -0.89 -8.97 -9.14
CA THR A 56 -1.48 -7.65 -8.83
C THR A 56 -0.42 -6.56 -8.91
N THR A 57 -0.69 -5.53 -9.73
CA THR A 57 0.22 -4.39 -9.93
C THR A 57 -0.49 -3.08 -9.62
N VAL A 58 0.13 -2.27 -8.76
CA VAL A 58 -0.38 -0.97 -8.33
C VAL A 58 0.69 0.09 -8.52
N LEU A 59 0.33 1.19 -9.17
CA LEU A 59 1.14 2.41 -9.21
C LEU A 59 0.67 3.34 -8.09
N ALA A 60 1.53 3.58 -7.12
CA ALA A 60 1.30 4.52 -6.03
C ALA A 60 2.13 5.78 -6.26
N THR A 61 1.47 6.94 -6.22
CA THR A 61 2.13 8.24 -6.34
C THR A 61 1.71 9.14 -5.20
N ALA A 62 2.68 9.86 -4.63
CA ALA A 62 2.47 10.86 -3.59
C ALA A 62 2.91 12.22 -4.12
N THR A 63 2.05 13.22 -4.01
CA THR A 63 2.34 14.60 -4.41
C THR A 63 1.92 15.55 -3.30
N ALA A 64 2.68 16.63 -3.12
CA ALA A 64 2.34 17.69 -2.21
C ALA A 64 2.45 19.05 -2.90
N SER A 65 1.59 20.02 -2.51
CA SER A 65 1.71 21.39 -2.98
C SER A 65 2.96 22.04 -2.40
N ALA A 66 3.59 22.93 -3.19
CA ALA A 66 4.79 23.66 -2.73
C ALA A 66 4.46 24.67 -1.60
N ALA A 67 3.25 25.21 -1.57
CA ALA A 67 2.80 26.17 -0.57
C ALA A 67 1.64 25.61 0.26
N PRO A 68 1.55 25.98 1.54
CA PRO A 68 0.39 25.64 2.35
C PRO A 68 -0.86 26.34 1.83
N ARG A 69 -2.01 25.71 1.98
CA ARG A 69 -3.29 26.28 1.57
C ARG A 69 -3.78 27.29 2.60
N GLU A 70 -4.06 28.50 2.16
CA GLU A 70 -4.54 29.56 3.04
C GLU A 70 -5.99 29.32 3.51
N GLY A 71 -6.29 29.73 4.73
CA GLY A 71 -7.65 29.72 5.28
C GLY A 71 -8.15 28.36 5.77
N ILE A 72 -7.27 27.36 5.90
CA ILE A 72 -7.63 26.05 6.47
C ILE A 72 -6.83 25.74 7.74
N ASP A 73 -7.47 25.04 8.65
CA ASP A 73 -6.92 24.60 9.94
C ASP A 73 -6.71 23.08 10.05
N PHE A 74 -6.98 22.34 8.97
CA PHE A 74 -6.84 20.90 8.88
C PHE A 74 -5.87 20.50 7.76
N LEU A 75 -5.40 19.24 7.80
CA LEU A 75 -4.59 18.64 6.71
C LEU A 75 -5.46 18.31 5.51
N PRO A 76 -5.28 18.95 4.34
CA PRO A 76 -5.98 18.62 3.11
C PRO A 76 -5.31 17.40 2.44
N LEU A 77 -5.63 16.19 2.93
CA LEU A 77 -5.17 14.93 2.36
C LEU A 77 -6.28 14.32 1.51
N SER A 78 -6.01 14.05 0.24
CA SER A 78 -6.82 13.19 -0.62
C SER A 78 -6.13 11.85 -0.85
N VAL A 79 -6.91 10.77 -0.74
CA VAL A 79 -6.45 9.42 -1.07
C VAL A 79 -7.42 8.85 -2.08
N ASP A 80 -6.95 8.76 -3.32
CA ASP A 80 -7.73 8.28 -4.45
C ASP A 80 -7.27 6.87 -4.84
N TYR A 81 -8.19 5.93 -4.74
CA TYR A 81 -7.99 4.55 -5.16
C TYR A 81 -8.76 4.33 -6.46
N ASP A 82 -8.02 4.11 -7.55
CA ASP A 82 -8.56 4.11 -8.90
C ASP A 82 -8.41 2.71 -9.54
N GLU A 83 -9.53 2.01 -9.63
CA GLU A 83 -9.63 0.70 -10.30
C GLU A 83 -9.88 0.89 -11.79
N LYS A 84 -8.88 0.67 -12.61
CA LYS A 84 -9.00 0.75 -14.05
C LYS A 84 -9.66 -0.51 -14.63
N MET A 85 -10.57 -0.34 -15.59
CA MET A 85 -11.24 -1.47 -16.22
C MET A 85 -10.28 -2.38 -16.99
N TYR A 86 -9.21 -1.82 -17.53
CA TYR A 86 -8.18 -2.62 -18.20
C TYR A 86 -7.42 -3.56 -17.24
N ALA A 87 -7.41 -3.27 -15.93
CA ALA A 87 -6.78 -4.13 -14.93
C ALA A 87 -7.38 -5.55 -14.87
N VAL A 88 -8.63 -5.68 -15.29
CA VAL A 88 -9.35 -6.96 -15.44
C VAL A 88 -9.66 -7.29 -16.91
N GLY A 89 -8.94 -6.69 -17.86
CA GLY A 89 -9.07 -6.96 -19.29
C GLY A 89 -10.37 -6.45 -19.91
N LYS A 90 -11.04 -5.47 -19.29
CA LYS A 90 -12.31 -4.90 -19.76
C LYS A 90 -12.13 -3.51 -20.34
N ILE A 91 -12.99 -3.17 -21.30
CA ILE A 91 -13.09 -1.82 -21.87
C ILE A 91 -14.35 -1.17 -21.29
N PRO A 92 -14.33 0.15 -20.96
CA PRO A 92 -15.52 0.85 -20.51
C PRO A 92 -16.68 0.70 -21.49
N GLY A 93 -17.85 0.27 -20.98
CA GLY A 93 -19.02 -0.06 -21.79
C GLY A 93 -19.85 1.13 -22.27
N GLY A 94 -19.63 2.33 -21.72
CA GLY A 94 -20.38 3.54 -22.08
C GLY A 94 -20.12 4.04 -23.50
N PHE A 95 -21.00 4.88 -24.04
CA PHE A 95 -20.87 5.47 -25.36
C PHE A 95 -19.53 6.20 -25.56
N LEU A 96 -19.07 6.95 -24.56
CA LEU A 96 -17.80 7.68 -24.60
C LEU A 96 -16.55 6.80 -24.41
N LYS A 97 -16.71 5.51 -24.13
CA LYS A 97 -15.59 4.59 -23.83
C LYS A 97 -14.61 5.13 -22.78
N ARG A 98 -15.12 5.84 -21.80
CA ARG A 98 -14.39 6.42 -20.68
C ARG A 98 -14.78 5.73 -19.38
N GLU A 99 -13.86 5.72 -18.43
CA GLU A 99 -14.12 5.27 -17.07
C GLU A 99 -15.09 6.25 -16.39
N GLY A 100 -16.02 5.70 -15.64
CA GLY A 100 -17.03 6.49 -14.90
C GLY A 100 -16.50 6.98 -13.56
N LYS A 101 -17.44 7.31 -12.67
CA LYS A 101 -17.12 7.63 -11.27
C LYS A 101 -16.55 6.41 -10.56
N PRO A 102 -15.70 6.60 -9.53
CA PRO A 102 -15.21 5.52 -8.70
C PRO A 102 -16.36 4.68 -8.12
N THR A 103 -16.16 3.38 -8.02
CA THR A 103 -17.12 2.48 -7.38
C THR A 103 -17.17 2.73 -5.86
N GLU A 104 -18.27 2.34 -5.20
CA GLU A 104 -18.35 2.43 -3.74
C GLU A 104 -17.22 1.64 -3.06
N LYS A 105 -16.86 0.49 -3.63
CA LYS A 105 -15.73 -0.32 -3.16
C LYS A 105 -14.42 0.46 -3.25
N ALA A 106 -14.16 1.15 -4.35
CA ALA A 106 -12.97 1.95 -4.54
C ALA A 106 -12.90 3.12 -3.53
N ILE A 107 -14.03 3.79 -3.30
CA ILE A 107 -14.12 4.86 -2.29
C ILE A 107 -13.82 4.32 -0.88
N LEU A 108 -14.38 3.16 -0.52
CA LEU A 108 -14.12 2.53 0.77
C LEU A 108 -12.67 2.09 0.92
N ALA A 109 -12.06 1.52 -0.12
CA ALA A 109 -10.65 1.16 -0.14
C ALA A 109 -9.76 2.39 0.09
N GLY A 110 -10.02 3.50 -0.59
CA GLY A 110 -9.33 4.77 -0.36
C GLY A 110 -9.43 5.25 1.09
N ARG A 111 -10.62 5.18 1.70
CA ARG A 111 -10.83 5.54 3.11
C ARG A 111 -10.11 4.61 4.09
N VAL A 112 -10.02 3.33 3.78
CA VAL A 112 -9.28 2.36 4.59
C VAL A 112 -7.78 2.69 4.58
N ILE A 113 -7.25 3.13 3.45
CA ILE A 113 -5.84 3.55 3.33
C ILE A 113 -5.60 4.92 3.99
N ASP A 114 -6.53 5.86 3.85
CA ASP A 114 -6.44 7.19 4.48
C ASP A 114 -6.33 7.12 6.00
N ARG A 115 -7.11 6.25 6.65
CA ARG A 115 -7.18 6.16 8.11
C ARG A 115 -5.83 5.93 8.81
N PRO A 116 -4.99 4.96 8.42
CA PRO A 116 -3.68 4.76 9.03
C PRO A 116 -2.62 5.76 8.58
N VAL A 117 -2.77 6.35 7.40
CA VAL A 117 -1.81 7.30 6.81
C VAL A 117 -1.93 8.67 7.46
N ARG A 118 -3.15 9.20 7.60
CA ARG A 118 -3.46 10.55 8.08
C ARG A 118 -2.86 10.90 9.45
N PRO A 119 -2.94 10.05 10.48
CA PRO A 119 -2.41 10.38 11.82
C PRO A 119 -0.89 10.51 11.88
N LEU A 120 -0.18 10.05 10.84
CA LEU A 120 1.28 10.06 10.79
C LEU A 120 1.86 11.35 10.19
N PHE A 121 1.02 12.23 9.66
CA PHE A 121 1.43 13.56 9.25
C PHE A 121 1.58 14.50 10.46
N PRO A 122 2.48 15.47 10.39
CA PRO A 122 2.56 16.56 11.39
C PRO A 122 1.23 17.32 11.46
N LYS A 123 0.83 17.70 12.68
CA LYS A 123 -0.45 18.40 12.92
C LYS A 123 -0.50 19.82 12.33
N ASP A 124 0.63 20.40 12.07
CA ASP A 124 0.83 21.75 11.52
C ASP A 124 0.94 21.77 9.99
N LEU A 125 0.99 20.61 9.33
CA LEU A 125 1.04 20.53 7.87
C LEU A 125 -0.28 21.02 7.24
N ARG A 126 -0.18 22.01 6.34
CA ARG A 126 -1.31 22.62 5.61
C ARG A 126 -1.17 22.55 4.10
N ASN A 127 -0.13 21.86 3.62
CA ASN A 127 0.05 21.60 2.19
C ASN A 127 -1.01 20.62 1.70
N ASP A 128 -1.52 20.83 0.49
CA ASP A 128 -2.38 19.85 -0.17
C ASP A 128 -1.54 18.60 -0.48
N VAL A 129 -1.91 17.49 0.11
CA VAL A 129 -1.27 16.19 -0.16
C VAL A 129 -2.25 15.30 -0.92
N SER A 130 -1.82 14.78 -2.05
CA SER A 130 -2.60 13.84 -2.86
C SER A 130 -1.86 12.52 -3.01
N LEU A 131 -2.53 11.45 -2.67
CA LEU A 131 -2.05 10.08 -2.79
C LEU A 131 -2.94 9.35 -3.80
N LEU A 132 -2.41 9.10 -4.99
CA LEU A 132 -3.13 8.40 -6.06
C LEU A 132 -2.61 6.97 -6.18
N LEU A 133 -3.53 6.02 -6.10
CA LEU A 133 -3.29 4.58 -6.14
C LEU A 133 -4.02 3.98 -7.34
N THR A 134 -3.29 3.80 -8.43
CA THR A 134 -3.85 3.29 -9.69
C THR A 134 -3.62 1.79 -9.79
N ILE A 135 -4.70 1.02 -9.86
CA ILE A 135 -4.67 -0.42 -10.02
C ILE A 135 -4.54 -0.74 -11.50
N MET A 136 -3.41 -1.36 -11.87
CA MET A 136 -3.07 -1.64 -13.26
C MET A 136 -3.31 -3.11 -13.66
N SER A 137 -3.24 -4.02 -12.69
CA SER A 137 -3.53 -5.45 -12.86
C SER A 137 -4.05 -6.02 -11.56
N VAL A 138 -4.93 -7.00 -11.61
CA VAL A 138 -5.55 -7.64 -10.44
C VAL A 138 -5.42 -9.15 -10.55
N ASP A 139 -4.89 -9.74 -9.49
CA ASP A 139 -4.88 -11.17 -9.21
C ASP A 139 -5.94 -11.46 -8.13
N PRO A 140 -6.89 -12.37 -8.36
CA PRO A 140 -7.91 -12.72 -7.37
C PRO A 140 -7.36 -13.16 -6.01
N ASP A 141 -6.17 -13.77 -6.02
CA ASP A 141 -5.52 -14.27 -4.81
C ASP A 141 -4.65 -13.23 -4.09
N CYS A 142 -4.38 -12.11 -4.74
CA CYS A 142 -3.56 -11.03 -4.19
C CYS A 142 -4.36 -9.74 -4.11
N SER A 143 -4.84 -9.39 -2.90
CA SER A 143 -5.66 -8.20 -2.70
C SER A 143 -5.02 -6.92 -3.23
N PRO A 144 -5.67 -6.22 -4.15
CA PRO A 144 -5.19 -4.94 -4.63
C PRO A 144 -5.21 -3.85 -3.55
N GLU A 145 -6.11 -3.92 -2.57
CA GLU A 145 -6.21 -2.96 -1.46
C GLU A 145 -4.96 -3.02 -0.56
N ILE A 146 -4.49 -4.24 -0.23
CA ILE A 146 -3.27 -4.43 0.57
C ILE A 146 -2.03 -4.01 -0.23
N THR A 147 -1.97 -4.39 -1.50
CA THR A 147 -0.88 -3.99 -2.39
C THR A 147 -0.82 -2.47 -2.53
N ALA A 148 -1.97 -1.80 -2.65
CA ALA A 148 -2.08 -0.35 -2.69
C ALA A 148 -1.64 0.31 -1.38
N MET A 149 -1.99 -0.26 -0.22
CA MET A 149 -1.55 0.24 1.08
C MET A 149 -0.02 0.14 1.24
N ILE A 150 0.58 -0.96 0.83
CA ILE A 150 2.04 -1.12 0.79
C ILE A 150 2.65 -0.07 -0.15
N GLY A 151 2.07 0.12 -1.34
CA GLY A 151 2.50 1.11 -2.31
C GLY A 151 2.42 2.54 -1.78
N ALA A 152 1.32 2.90 -1.12
CA ALA A 152 1.12 4.19 -0.47
C ALA A 152 2.20 4.46 0.59
N SER A 153 2.46 3.46 1.44
CA SER A 153 3.50 3.55 2.47
C SER A 153 4.89 3.77 1.88
N ILE A 154 5.21 3.05 0.80
CA ILE A 154 6.51 3.20 0.12
C ILE A 154 6.60 4.55 -0.57
N ALA A 155 5.58 4.97 -1.35
CA ALA A 155 5.59 6.25 -2.07
C ALA A 155 5.77 7.44 -1.12
N LEU A 156 5.09 7.45 0.03
CA LEU A 156 5.27 8.47 1.05
C LEU A 156 6.65 8.40 1.72
N SER A 157 7.17 7.20 1.98
CA SER A 157 8.48 7.02 2.65
C SER A 157 9.66 7.46 1.79
N ILE A 158 9.55 7.38 0.46
CA ILE A 158 10.60 7.81 -0.47
C ILE A 158 10.44 9.26 -0.92
N SER A 159 9.28 9.89 -0.62
CA SER A 159 9.03 11.29 -0.94
C SER A 159 9.72 12.22 0.06
N ASP A 160 9.81 13.50 -0.29
CA ASP A 160 10.24 14.59 0.58
C ASP A 160 9.12 15.13 1.48
N ILE A 161 7.91 14.53 1.41
CA ILE A 161 6.76 14.92 2.22
C ILE A 161 6.99 14.51 3.68
N PRO A 162 6.83 15.41 4.66
CA PRO A 162 7.02 15.09 6.06
C PRO A 162 5.96 14.11 6.55
N TRP A 163 6.36 12.87 6.79
CA TRP A 163 5.48 11.79 7.20
C TRP A 163 6.19 10.79 8.11
N ASN A 164 5.58 10.43 9.23
CA ASN A 164 6.15 9.58 10.27
C ASN A 164 5.74 8.10 10.11
N GLY A 165 5.74 7.59 8.86
CA GLY A 165 5.54 6.17 8.56
C GLY A 165 6.79 5.31 8.79
N PRO A 166 6.84 4.07 8.32
CA PRO A 166 5.90 3.40 7.42
C PRO A 166 4.66 2.78 8.09
N ILE A 167 3.69 2.39 7.24
CA ILE A 167 2.53 1.59 7.64
C ILE A 167 2.54 0.24 6.93
N GLY A 168 1.84 -0.72 7.51
CA GLY A 168 1.54 -2.01 6.88
C GLY A 168 0.09 -2.39 7.15
N GLY A 169 -0.47 -3.24 6.32
CA GLY A 169 -1.83 -3.74 6.46
C GLY A 169 -1.92 -5.21 6.08
N VAL A 170 -2.82 -5.91 6.73
CA VAL A 170 -3.15 -7.31 6.43
C VAL A 170 -4.65 -7.51 6.54
N PHE A 171 -5.18 -8.43 5.75
CA PHE A 171 -6.52 -8.95 5.99
C PHE A 171 -6.46 -10.02 7.06
N MET A 172 -7.32 -9.89 8.06
CA MET A 172 -7.51 -10.91 9.08
C MET A 172 -8.93 -11.46 8.99
N GLY A 173 -9.07 -12.76 9.03
CA GLY A 173 -10.34 -13.46 9.11
C GLY A 173 -10.42 -14.23 10.42
N LEU A 174 -11.56 -14.19 11.09
CA LEU A 174 -11.89 -15.09 12.19
C LEU A 174 -12.72 -16.25 11.64
N VAL A 175 -12.17 -17.46 11.74
CA VAL A 175 -12.90 -18.70 11.41
C VAL A 175 -13.33 -19.33 12.72
N ASP A 176 -14.63 -19.43 12.94
CA ASP A 176 -15.17 -20.08 14.14
C ASP A 176 -15.03 -21.61 14.02
N ALA A 177 -14.01 -22.15 14.70
CA ALA A 177 -13.66 -23.57 14.62
C ALA A 177 -14.71 -24.51 15.23
N GLN A 178 -15.71 -24.01 15.96
CA GLN A 178 -16.76 -24.83 16.55
C GLN A 178 -17.88 -25.20 15.57
N PHE A 179 -18.06 -24.45 14.50
CA PHE A 179 -19.07 -24.75 13.48
C PHE A 179 -18.51 -25.46 12.23
N GLY A 180 -17.23 -25.79 12.21
CA GLY A 180 -16.52 -26.33 11.04
C GLY A 180 -16.75 -27.81 10.75
N LYS A 181 -17.68 -28.51 11.40
CA LYS A 181 -17.88 -29.94 11.09
C LYS A 181 -19.07 -30.21 10.14
N ASP A 182 -20.06 -29.34 10.01
CA ASP A 182 -21.23 -29.70 9.22
C ASP A 182 -21.88 -28.63 8.34
N LEU A 183 -21.50 -27.36 8.39
CA LEU A 183 -22.04 -26.35 7.47
C LEU A 183 -21.02 -25.26 7.20
N GLY A 184 -20.61 -25.14 5.94
CA GLY A 184 -19.67 -24.15 5.46
C GLY A 184 -20.15 -22.70 5.53
N LEU A 185 -20.58 -22.24 6.71
CA LEU A 185 -20.85 -20.84 6.97
C LEU A 185 -19.57 -20.20 7.48
N LEU A 186 -18.66 -19.89 6.54
CA LEU A 186 -17.53 -19.02 6.76
C LEU A 186 -18.07 -17.62 7.11
N ARG A 187 -18.19 -17.31 8.38
CA ARG A 187 -18.37 -15.94 8.83
C ARG A 187 -17.00 -15.25 8.78
N GLN A 188 -16.61 -14.86 7.58
CA GLN A 188 -15.41 -14.06 7.37
C GLN A 188 -15.68 -12.63 7.86
N THR A 189 -15.24 -12.35 9.07
CA THR A 189 -15.14 -10.96 9.51
C THR A 189 -13.77 -10.45 9.07
N TYR A 190 -13.74 -9.75 7.95
CA TYR A 190 -12.51 -9.08 7.50
C TYR A 190 -12.27 -7.86 8.40
N VAL A 191 -11.28 -7.93 9.22
CA VAL A 191 -10.77 -6.77 9.96
C VAL A 191 -9.51 -6.30 9.25
N LEU A 192 -9.61 -5.16 8.57
CA LEU A 192 -8.44 -4.50 8.03
C LEU A 192 -7.76 -3.77 9.19
N SER A 193 -6.64 -4.29 9.68
CA SER A 193 -5.80 -3.60 10.64
C SER A 193 -4.54 -3.11 9.95
N ALA A 194 -4.38 -1.80 9.90
CA ALA A 194 -3.09 -1.19 9.59
C ALA A 194 -2.31 -1.05 10.90
N ILE A 195 -1.17 -1.71 10.97
CA ILE A 195 -0.29 -1.70 12.13
C ILE A 195 0.89 -0.79 11.81
N ARG A 196 1.13 0.20 12.66
CA ARG A 196 2.36 1.00 12.57
C ARG A 196 3.54 0.09 12.91
N VAL A 197 4.59 0.11 12.09
CA VAL A 197 5.78 -0.72 12.32
C VAL A 197 6.46 -0.40 13.67
N SER A 198 6.36 0.85 14.15
CA SER A 198 6.81 1.24 15.48
C SER A 198 6.09 0.54 16.64
N ASP A 199 4.87 0.07 16.42
CA ASP A 199 4.07 -0.59 17.47
C ASP A 199 4.49 -2.05 17.63
N LEU A 200 5.05 -2.66 16.58
CA LEU A 200 5.64 -4.01 16.63
C LEU A 200 6.93 -4.05 17.47
N SER A 201 7.70 -2.95 17.54
CA SER A 201 8.91 -2.88 18.33
C SER A 201 8.65 -2.69 19.83
N ARG A 202 7.48 -2.23 20.22
CA ARG A 202 7.07 -2.04 21.65
C ARG A 202 6.50 -3.29 22.28
N GLY A 203 5.94 -4.23 21.50
CA GLY A 203 5.37 -5.49 22.00
C GLY A 203 6.37 -6.52 22.50
N GLY A 204 7.68 -6.30 22.31
CA GLY A 204 8.75 -7.23 22.69
C GLY A 204 9.34 -7.07 24.10
N ARG A 205 8.85 -6.12 24.90
CA ARG A 205 9.22 -6.00 26.31
C ARG A 205 8.03 -6.39 27.20
N GLN A 206 7.78 -7.69 27.32
CA GLN A 206 7.11 -8.17 28.51
C GLN A 206 8.13 -8.19 29.63
N ASP A 207 7.90 -7.36 30.62
CA ASP A 207 8.58 -7.38 31.91
C ASP A 207 8.58 -8.79 32.49
N SER A 208 9.74 -9.42 32.51
CA SER A 208 10.03 -10.54 33.38
C SER A 208 10.48 -10.01 34.75
N SER A 209 9.56 -9.48 35.51
CA SER A 209 9.77 -9.16 36.91
C SER A 209 8.43 -9.21 37.67
N ARG A 210 8.06 -10.43 38.06
CA ARG A 210 7.48 -10.73 39.42
C ARG A 210 7.39 -12.23 39.61
#